data_8825869c48e2559fb43ada7cd954722c
#
_entry.id   8825869c48e2559fb43ada7cd954722c
#
_cell.length_a   1.000
_cell.length_b   1.000
_cell.length_c   1.000
_cell.angle_alpha   90.00
_cell.angle_beta   90.00
_cell.angle_gamma   90.00
#
_symmetry.space_group_name_H-M   'P 1'
#
loop_
_entity.id
_entity.type
_entity.pdbx_description
1 polymer ?
#
loop_
_entity_poly.entity_id
_entity_poly.type
_entity_poly.pdbx_seq_one_letter_code
_entity_poly.pdbx_strand_id
1 'polypeptide(L)'
;MALDLNKYSMEERFIPVFLLLDTSGSMNESLGSHTRIGVLNLCVQKMIETLKQEAKKELFSKMAIVTFGGNGANLHTSFDGIKNIDFEPLSASGGIPLEQAFKLAKDLIEDKDTFPTKFYKPYSILVSDGEPNNDKWQEPLFNFHHDGRSTKSVCWSIFIGNRDDNPQVNNIVSVLFP
;
A
#
# COMPACT_ATOMS: atom_id res chain seq x y z
N MET A 1 -45.11 -18.46 4.90
CA MET A 1 -44.17 -17.33 4.64
C MET A 1 -42.77 -17.88 4.88
N ALA A 2 -42.11 -18.36 3.82
CA ALA A 2 -40.76 -18.92 3.94
C ALA A 2 -39.77 -17.75 4.09
N LEU A 3 -38.98 -17.77 5.15
CA LEU A 3 -37.85 -16.83 5.34
C LEU A 3 -36.83 -17.12 4.22
N ASP A 4 -36.63 -16.15 3.34
CA ASP A 4 -35.59 -16.21 2.32
C ASP A 4 -34.21 -16.01 3.02
N LEU A 5 -33.61 -17.14 3.38
CA LEU A 5 -32.29 -17.19 4.04
C LEU A 5 -31.13 -16.72 3.13
N ASN A 6 -31.37 -16.60 1.81
CA ASN A 6 -30.40 -16.06 0.86
C ASN A 6 -30.22 -14.55 0.97
N LYS A 7 -31.10 -13.84 1.70
CA LYS A 7 -30.99 -12.41 1.96
C LYS A 7 -29.96 -12.06 3.03
N TYR A 8 -29.43 -13.07 3.74
CA TYR A 8 -28.32 -12.98 4.68
C TYR A 8 -27.09 -13.72 4.13
N SER A 9 -26.67 -13.39 2.90
CA SER A 9 -25.31 -13.71 2.52
C SER A 9 -24.42 -13.04 3.55
N MET A 10 -23.75 -13.82 4.39
CA MET A 10 -22.68 -13.31 5.23
C MET A 10 -21.61 -12.81 4.28
N GLU A 11 -21.63 -11.50 3.97
CA GLU A 11 -20.53 -10.87 3.28
C GLU A 11 -19.27 -11.23 4.08
N GLU A 12 -18.43 -12.05 3.49
CA GLU A 12 -17.18 -12.49 4.12
C GLU A 12 -16.38 -11.26 4.51
N ARG A 13 -16.16 -11.08 5.81
CA ARG A 13 -15.32 -10.00 6.30
C ARG A 13 -13.89 -10.28 5.90
N PHE A 14 -13.25 -9.33 5.26
CA PHE A 14 -11.86 -9.44 4.83
C PHE A 14 -11.00 -8.34 5.43
N ILE A 15 -9.71 -8.58 5.50
CA ILE A 15 -8.69 -7.60 5.88
C ILE A 15 -8.21 -6.91 4.61
N PRO A 16 -8.48 -5.60 4.44
CA PRO A 16 -7.98 -4.86 3.29
C PRO A 16 -6.55 -4.40 3.52
N VAL A 17 -5.69 -4.59 2.53
CA VAL A 17 -4.29 -4.19 2.54
C VAL A 17 -4.01 -3.30 1.32
N PHE A 18 -3.51 -2.11 1.55
CA PHE A 18 -3.07 -1.17 0.53
C PHE A 18 -1.57 -0.97 0.66
N LEU A 19 -0.81 -1.39 -0.34
CA LEU A 19 0.62 -1.17 -0.41
C LEU A 19 0.88 0.06 -1.27
N LEU A 20 1.63 1.03 -0.74
CA LEU A 20 2.14 2.19 -1.46
C LEU A 20 3.64 2.01 -1.61
N LEU A 21 4.09 1.64 -2.80
CA LEU A 21 5.46 1.19 -3.05
C LEU A 21 6.20 2.23 -3.88
N ASP A 22 7.30 2.69 -3.34
CA ASP A 22 8.23 3.59 -4.02
C ASP A 22 8.93 2.88 -5.17
N THR A 23 8.83 3.47 -6.35
CA THR A 23 9.52 3.03 -7.56
C THR A 23 10.35 4.17 -8.17
N SER A 24 10.78 5.13 -7.35
CA SER A 24 11.64 6.25 -7.77
C SER A 24 13.03 5.79 -8.19
N GLY A 25 13.77 6.69 -8.83
CA GLY A 25 15.09 6.38 -9.37
C GLY A 25 16.11 5.95 -8.31
N SER A 26 16.02 6.48 -7.09
CA SER A 26 16.87 6.12 -5.94
C SER A 26 16.73 4.66 -5.52
N MET A 27 15.58 4.04 -5.79
CA MET A 27 15.37 2.61 -5.55
C MET A 27 16.28 1.68 -6.39
N ASN A 28 16.97 2.20 -7.41
CA ASN A 28 18.04 1.49 -8.13
C ASN A 28 19.37 1.44 -7.38
N GLU A 29 19.53 2.19 -6.30
CA GLU A 29 20.76 2.18 -5.52
C GLU A 29 21.00 0.83 -4.86
N SER A 30 22.29 0.54 -4.66
CA SER A 30 22.73 -0.74 -4.09
C SER A 30 22.36 -0.85 -2.60
N LEU A 31 21.88 -2.00 -2.21
CA LEU A 31 21.63 -2.41 -0.83
C LEU A 31 22.24 -3.80 -0.62
N GLY A 32 23.49 -3.84 -0.16
CA GLY A 32 24.25 -5.08 -0.09
C GLY A 32 24.52 -5.68 -1.48
N SER A 33 24.10 -6.91 -1.71
CA SER A 33 24.23 -7.63 -3.01
C SER A 33 23.08 -7.37 -3.99
N HIS A 34 22.09 -6.58 -3.59
CA HIS A 34 20.89 -6.28 -4.39
C HIS A 34 20.73 -4.78 -4.58
N THR A 35 19.77 -4.35 -5.40
CA THR A 35 19.23 -2.98 -5.39
C THR A 35 18.08 -2.88 -4.40
N ARG A 36 17.74 -1.64 -3.94
CA ARG A 36 16.59 -1.41 -3.05
C ARG A 36 15.29 -1.94 -3.71
N ILE A 37 15.08 -1.67 -5.01
CA ILE A 37 13.91 -2.20 -5.74
C ILE A 37 13.92 -3.73 -5.82
N GLY A 38 15.09 -4.34 -5.96
CA GLY A 38 15.25 -5.79 -5.95
C GLY A 38 14.85 -6.40 -4.61
N VAL A 39 15.28 -5.78 -3.49
CA VAL A 39 14.86 -6.19 -2.14
C VAL A 39 13.36 -6.01 -1.95
N LEU A 40 12.80 -4.87 -2.39
CA LEU A 40 11.37 -4.61 -2.33
C LEU A 40 10.57 -5.69 -3.05
N ASN A 41 10.94 -6.02 -4.28
CA ASN A 41 10.30 -7.07 -5.08
C ASN A 41 10.29 -8.41 -4.35
N LEU A 42 11.43 -8.83 -3.81
CA LEU A 42 11.54 -10.09 -3.05
C LEU A 42 10.65 -10.08 -1.80
N CYS A 43 10.62 -8.96 -1.06
CA CYS A 43 9.80 -8.83 0.16
C CYS A 43 8.30 -8.87 -0.16
N VAL A 44 7.86 -8.14 -1.19
CA VAL A 44 6.45 -8.11 -1.61
C VAL A 44 6.01 -9.48 -2.11
N GLN A 45 6.80 -10.13 -2.95
CA GLN A 45 6.51 -11.48 -3.43
C GLN A 45 6.37 -12.45 -2.25
N LYS A 46 7.33 -12.44 -1.30
CA LYS A 46 7.31 -13.32 -0.13
C LYS A 46 6.10 -13.06 0.78
N MET A 47 5.74 -11.79 0.96
CA MET A 47 4.55 -11.42 1.73
C MET A 47 3.28 -11.97 1.08
N ILE A 48 3.11 -11.80 -0.25
CA ILE A 48 1.96 -12.33 -0.99
C ILE A 48 1.88 -13.85 -0.89
N GLU A 49 3.00 -14.56 -1.07
CA GLU A 49 3.07 -16.02 -0.91
C GLU A 49 2.64 -16.46 0.49
N THR A 50 3.11 -15.76 1.52
CA THR A 50 2.76 -16.06 2.93
C THR A 50 1.26 -15.82 3.17
N LEU A 51 0.72 -14.69 2.71
CA LEU A 51 -0.71 -14.40 2.83
C LEU A 51 -1.58 -15.39 2.05
N LYS A 52 -1.14 -15.87 0.88
CA LYS A 52 -1.83 -16.94 0.12
C LYS A 52 -1.87 -18.25 0.90
N GLN A 53 -0.80 -18.58 1.63
CA GLN A 53 -0.76 -19.77 2.49
C GLN A 53 -1.69 -19.65 3.69
N GLU A 54 -1.71 -18.48 4.36
CA GLU A 54 -2.60 -18.21 5.49
C GLU A 54 -4.07 -18.12 5.06
N ALA A 55 -4.36 -17.62 3.87
CA ALA A 55 -5.71 -17.58 3.31
C ALA A 55 -6.34 -18.98 3.11
N LYS A 56 -5.57 -20.06 3.16
CA LYS A 56 -6.09 -21.45 3.19
C LYS A 56 -6.64 -21.82 4.55
N LYS A 57 -6.33 -21.04 5.60
CA LYS A 57 -6.71 -21.27 7.00
C LYS A 57 -7.83 -20.33 7.48
N GLU A 58 -8.68 -19.84 6.58
CA GLU A 58 -9.83 -18.97 6.88
C GLU A 58 -9.51 -17.46 7.03
N LEU A 59 -8.26 -17.03 6.88
CA LEU A 59 -7.94 -15.60 6.86
C LEU A 59 -8.17 -15.03 5.46
N PHE A 60 -9.26 -14.27 5.28
CA PHE A 60 -9.54 -13.58 4.02
C PHE A 60 -8.86 -12.21 4.02
N SER A 61 -7.99 -11.98 3.06
CA SER A 61 -7.43 -10.66 2.78
C SER A 61 -7.63 -10.28 1.32
N LYS A 62 -7.83 -8.99 1.10
CA LYS A 62 -7.83 -8.37 -0.23
C LYS A 62 -6.72 -7.32 -0.26
N MET A 63 -6.07 -7.18 -1.41
CA MET A 63 -4.93 -6.30 -1.55
C MET A 63 -5.03 -5.45 -2.81
N ALA A 64 -4.58 -4.21 -2.71
CA ALA A 64 -4.23 -3.38 -3.85
C ALA A 64 -2.77 -2.91 -3.71
N ILE A 65 -2.08 -2.76 -4.83
CA ILE A 65 -0.72 -2.23 -4.87
C ILE A 65 -0.73 -0.95 -5.70
N VAL A 66 -0.37 0.15 -5.06
CA VAL A 66 -0.13 1.44 -5.68
C VAL A 66 1.38 1.64 -5.75
N THR A 67 1.91 1.92 -6.93
CA THR A 67 3.30 2.31 -7.12
C THR A 67 3.40 3.80 -7.34
N PHE A 68 4.48 4.43 -6.90
CA PHE A 68 4.74 5.84 -7.15
C PHE A 68 6.22 6.07 -7.47
N GLY A 69 6.46 6.73 -8.59
CA GLY A 69 7.78 6.93 -9.17
C GLY A 69 7.62 7.38 -10.62
N GLY A 70 8.69 7.50 -11.37
CA GLY A 70 8.64 7.78 -12.80
C GLY A 70 7.72 8.91 -13.18
N ASN A 71 6.60 8.59 -13.79
CA ASN A 71 5.62 9.53 -14.32
C ASN A 71 4.42 9.76 -13.39
N GLY A 72 4.45 9.31 -12.12
CA GLY A 72 3.36 9.51 -11.19
C GLY A 72 3.03 8.30 -10.33
N ALA A 73 1.82 8.30 -9.74
CA ALA A 73 1.29 7.15 -9.02
C ALA A 73 0.37 6.33 -9.93
N ASN A 74 0.49 5.00 -9.83
CA ASN A 74 -0.27 4.06 -10.65
C ASN A 74 -0.82 2.92 -9.80
N LEU A 75 -1.99 2.42 -10.18
CA LEU A 75 -2.53 1.18 -9.64
C LEU A 75 -1.84 0.00 -10.34
N HIS A 76 -0.83 -0.57 -9.69
CA HIS A 76 -0.08 -1.72 -10.22
C HIS A 76 -0.89 -3.01 -10.15
N THR A 77 -1.59 -3.20 -9.02
CA THR A 77 -2.47 -4.35 -8.82
C THR A 77 -3.81 -3.87 -8.29
N SER A 78 -4.88 -4.21 -8.99
CA SER A 78 -6.26 -3.87 -8.60
C SER A 78 -6.64 -4.55 -7.29
N PHE A 79 -7.57 -3.95 -6.55
CA PHE A 79 -8.04 -4.48 -5.27
C PHE A 79 -8.79 -5.80 -5.47
N ASP A 80 -8.15 -6.91 -5.11
CA ASP A 80 -8.71 -8.26 -5.25
C ASP A 80 -8.29 -9.17 -4.09
N GLY A 81 -8.93 -10.33 -4.00
CA GLY A 81 -8.58 -11.37 -3.04
C GLY A 81 -7.14 -11.82 -3.19
N ILE A 82 -6.44 -12.00 -2.06
CA ILE A 82 -5.00 -12.32 -2.05
C ILE A 82 -4.66 -13.55 -2.91
N LYS A 83 -5.57 -14.51 -3.05
CA LYS A 83 -5.39 -15.71 -3.89
C LYS A 83 -5.26 -15.39 -5.38
N ASN A 84 -5.87 -14.29 -5.82
CA ASN A 84 -5.91 -13.85 -7.21
C ASN A 84 -4.78 -12.87 -7.55
N ILE A 85 -4.05 -12.38 -6.53
CA ILE A 85 -2.96 -11.43 -6.76
C ILE A 85 -1.82 -12.13 -7.50
N ASP A 86 -1.52 -11.64 -8.69
CA ASP A 86 -0.30 -11.97 -9.44
C ASP A 86 0.61 -10.75 -9.42
N PHE A 87 1.79 -10.89 -8.83
CA PHE A 87 2.71 -9.79 -8.62
C PHE A 87 3.80 -9.82 -9.68
N GLU A 88 3.80 -8.81 -10.53
CA GLU A 88 4.88 -8.57 -11.47
C GLU A 88 5.97 -7.70 -10.83
N PRO A 89 7.25 -8.06 -11.01
CA PRO A 89 8.35 -7.28 -10.43
C PRO A 89 8.34 -5.82 -10.90
N LEU A 90 8.58 -4.92 -9.96
CA LEU A 90 8.63 -3.48 -10.18
C LEU A 90 9.99 -3.06 -10.75
N SER A 91 9.98 -1.99 -11.54
CA SER A 91 11.17 -1.29 -12.02
C SER A 91 11.19 0.13 -11.47
N ALA A 92 12.38 0.64 -11.16
CA ALA A 92 12.53 1.96 -10.55
C ALA A 92 12.96 3.03 -11.57
N SER A 93 12.34 4.21 -11.49
CA SER A 93 12.70 5.39 -12.32
C SER A 93 12.08 6.69 -11.77
N GLY A 94 12.63 7.84 -12.15
CA GLY A 94 12.07 9.18 -11.91
C GLY A 94 12.06 9.64 -10.46
N GLY A 95 11.12 10.53 -10.12
CA GLY A 95 11.02 11.16 -8.81
C GLY A 95 10.06 10.45 -7.84
N ILE A 96 9.72 11.13 -6.71
CA ILE A 96 8.85 10.62 -5.63
C ILE A 96 7.55 11.44 -5.60
N PRO A 97 6.54 11.13 -6.41
CA PRO A 97 5.25 11.83 -6.44
C PRO A 97 4.31 11.34 -5.32
N LEU A 98 4.71 11.51 -4.07
CA LEU A 98 4.03 10.98 -2.90
C LEU A 98 2.61 11.53 -2.74
N GLU A 99 2.39 12.79 -3.15
CA GLU A 99 1.06 13.41 -3.16
C GLU A 99 0.04 12.64 -4.02
N GLN A 100 0.50 12.09 -5.15
CA GLN A 100 -0.36 11.30 -6.03
C GLN A 100 -0.64 9.92 -5.45
N ALA A 101 0.34 9.32 -4.76
CA ALA A 101 0.16 8.03 -4.09
C ALA A 101 -0.92 8.10 -3.01
N PHE A 102 -0.90 9.15 -2.16
CA PHE A 102 -1.93 9.34 -1.12
C PHE A 102 -3.30 9.61 -1.70
N LYS A 103 -3.40 10.42 -2.76
CA LYS A 103 -4.68 10.66 -3.46
C LYS A 103 -5.24 9.36 -4.01
N LEU A 104 -4.44 8.61 -4.77
CA LEU A 104 -4.89 7.37 -5.38
C LEU A 104 -5.29 6.32 -4.33
N ALA A 105 -4.50 6.15 -3.26
CA ALA A 105 -4.85 5.24 -2.17
C ALA A 105 -6.14 5.65 -1.45
N LYS A 106 -6.34 6.96 -1.23
CA LYS A 106 -7.59 7.48 -0.66
C LYS A 106 -8.77 7.19 -1.57
N ASP A 107 -8.67 7.49 -2.86
CA ASP A 107 -9.73 7.26 -3.84
C ASP A 107 -10.16 5.79 -3.88
N LEU A 108 -9.20 4.85 -3.82
CA LEU A 108 -9.48 3.41 -3.75
C LEU A 108 -10.25 3.03 -2.47
N ILE A 109 -9.91 3.62 -1.32
CA ILE A 109 -10.59 3.35 -0.03
C ILE A 109 -11.99 3.97 0.00
N GLU A 110 -12.18 5.14 -0.64
CA GLU A 110 -13.46 5.85 -0.69
C GLU A 110 -14.44 5.25 -1.70
N ASP A 111 -13.93 4.52 -2.72
CA ASP A 111 -14.77 3.85 -3.72
C ASP A 111 -15.60 2.73 -3.08
N LYS A 112 -16.91 2.97 -2.96
CA LYS A 112 -17.84 2.06 -2.29
C LYS A 112 -18.21 0.84 -3.16
N ASP A 113 -18.00 0.91 -4.45
CA ASP A 113 -18.32 -0.18 -5.38
C ASP A 113 -17.23 -1.25 -5.30
N THR A 114 -15.98 -0.82 -5.26
CA THR A 114 -14.81 -1.70 -5.11
C THR A 114 -14.55 -2.07 -3.66
N PHE A 115 -14.77 -1.12 -2.72
CA PHE A 115 -14.48 -1.26 -1.31
C PHE A 115 -15.79 -1.14 -0.47
N PRO A 116 -16.50 -2.23 -0.21
CA PRO A 116 -17.79 -2.23 0.47
C PRO A 116 -17.71 -1.76 1.93
N THR A 117 -18.86 -1.53 2.55
CA THR A 117 -18.95 -0.92 3.87
C THR A 117 -18.63 -1.85 5.04
N LYS A 118 -18.69 -3.18 4.85
CA LYS A 118 -18.44 -4.18 5.89
C LYS A 118 -17.07 -4.83 5.71
N PHE A 119 -16.04 -4.29 6.38
CA PHE A 119 -14.67 -4.81 6.34
C PHE A 119 -13.97 -4.58 7.69
N TYR A 120 -12.83 -5.23 7.89
CA TYR A 120 -11.91 -4.87 8.96
C TYR A 120 -11.20 -3.55 8.64
N LYS A 121 -10.55 -2.94 9.65
CA LYS A 121 -9.76 -1.72 9.42
C LYS A 121 -8.73 -1.96 8.31
N PRO A 122 -8.64 -1.06 7.31
CA PRO A 122 -7.63 -1.18 6.27
C PRO A 122 -6.21 -1.05 6.85
N TYR A 123 -5.28 -1.79 6.30
CA TYR A 123 -3.85 -1.58 6.51
C TYR A 123 -3.30 -0.85 5.30
N SER A 124 -2.72 0.33 5.53
CA SER A 124 -2.05 1.13 4.51
C SER A 124 -0.57 1.17 4.83
N ILE A 125 0.25 0.55 3.98
CA ILE A 125 1.68 0.36 4.21
C ILE A 125 2.45 1.12 3.14
N LEU A 126 3.15 2.16 3.56
CA LEU A 126 4.07 2.92 2.71
C LEU A 126 5.47 2.32 2.80
N VAL A 127 6.09 2.06 1.66
CA VAL A 127 7.49 1.62 1.57
C VAL A 127 8.23 2.57 0.66
N SER A 128 9.26 3.26 1.17
CA SER A 128 10.07 4.24 0.42
C SER A 128 11.51 4.27 0.93
N ASP A 129 12.43 4.74 0.10
CA ASP A 129 13.83 4.93 0.43
C ASP A 129 14.23 6.39 0.64
N GLY A 130 13.32 7.35 0.47
CA GLY A 130 13.72 8.73 0.43
C GLY A 130 12.67 9.77 0.78
N GLU A 131 13.10 11.01 0.59
CA GLU A 131 12.31 12.20 0.82
C GLU A 131 11.48 12.54 -0.42
N PRO A 132 10.22 13.00 -0.23
CA PRO A 132 9.43 13.53 -1.32
C PRO A 132 10.14 14.69 -2.01
N ASN A 133 9.97 14.83 -3.32
CA ASN A 133 10.59 15.90 -4.11
C ASN A 133 10.11 17.31 -3.75
N ASN A 134 9.02 17.45 -3.00
CA ASN A 134 8.39 18.71 -2.61
C ASN A 134 7.41 18.50 -1.45
N ASP A 135 6.88 19.61 -0.90
CA ASP A 135 5.94 19.59 0.24
C ASP A 135 4.46 19.37 -0.15
N LYS A 136 4.13 19.13 -1.42
CA LYS A 136 2.74 18.98 -1.88
C LYS A 136 2.04 17.74 -1.34
N TRP A 137 2.78 16.80 -0.76
CA TRP A 137 2.25 15.59 -0.14
C TRP A 137 1.54 15.84 1.20
N GLN A 138 1.82 16.97 1.87
CA GLN A 138 1.31 17.27 3.22
C GLN A 138 -0.22 17.36 3.26
N GLU A 139 -0.83 18.08 2.32
CA GLU A 139 -2.29 18.21 2.23
C GLU A 139 -2.98 16.86 1.89
N PRO A 140 -2.56 16.09 0.87
CA PRO A 140 -3.10 14.76 0.61
C PRO A 140 -2.95 13.79 1.79
N LEU A 141 -1.83 13.82 2.50
CA LEU A 141 -1.63 13.03 3.71
C LEU A 141 -2.59 13.45 4.82
N PHE A 142 -2.72 14.76 5.07
CA PHE A 142 -3.67 15.29 6.03
C PHE A 142 -5.10 14.82 5.71
N ASN A 143 -5.52 14.93 4.45
CA ASN A 143 -6.83 14.48 4.01
C ASN A 143 -6.99 12.96 4.14
N PHE A 144 -5.93 12.17 3.93
CA PHE A 144 -5.94 10.73 4.12
C PHE A 144 -6.24 10.36 5.59
N HIS A 145 -5.66 11.10 6.53
CA HIS A 145 -5.81 10.84 7.97
C HIS A 145 -7.05 11.46 8.61
N HIS A 146 -7.63 12.52 8.03
CA HIS A 146 -8.66 13.32 8.69
C HIS A 146 -9.99 13.40 7.94
N ASP A 147 -10.07 12.87 6.71
CA ASP A 147 -11.27 12.95 5.91
C ASP A 147 -11.66 11.59 5.31
N GLY A 148 -12.97 11.25 5.40
CA GLY A 148 -13.54 10.09 4.78
C GLY A 148 -13.24 8.76 5.46
N ARG A 149 -13.27 7.69 4.68
CA ARG A 149 -13.10 6.30 5.14
C ARG A 149 -11.65 5.92 5.42
N SER A 150 -10.72 6.59 4.74
CA SER A 150 -9.28 6.38 4.89
C SER A 150 -8.80 6.67 6.33
N THR A 151 -9.50 7.52 7.08
CA THR A 151 -9.25 7.80 8.51
C THR A 151 -9.25 6.56 9.41
N LYS A 152 -9.88 5.48 8.96
CA LYS A 152 -9.94 4.21 9.69
C LYS A 152 -8.74 3.31 9.45
N SER A 153 -7.84 3.69 8.56
CA SER A 153 -6.68 2.89 8.20
C SER A 153 -5.69 2.79 9.36
N VAL A 154 -5.13 1.60 9.52
CA VAL A 154 -3.90 1.38 10.30
C VAL A 154 -2.74 1.64 9.34
N CYS A 155 -1.95 2.65 9.62
CA CYS A 155 -0.92 3.12 8.73
C CYS A 155 0.47 2.75 9.24
N TRP A 156 1.32 2.21 8.36
CA TRP A 156 2.72 1.88 8.65
C TRP A 156 3.63 2.41 7.55
N SER A 157 4.80 2.92 7.97
CA SER A 157 5.90 3.28 7.05
C SER A 157 7.07 2.33 7.23
N ILE A 158 7.61 1.87 6.11
CA ILE A 158 8.82 1.04 6.04
C ILE A 158 9.86 1.80 5.22
N PHE A 159 11.00 2.06 5.83
CA PHE A 159 12.13 2.65 5.13
C PHE A 159 13.04 1.55 4.57
N ILE A 160 13.40 1.67 3.28
CA ILE A 160 14.39 0.81 2.62
C ILE A 160 15.66 1.61 2.36
N GLY A 161 16.70 1.36 3.14
CA GLY A 161 17.98 2.02 2.97
C GLY A 161 18.85 1.93 4.19
N ASN A 162 20.02 2.57 4.13
CA ASN A 162 20.89 2.72 5.28
C ASN A 162 20.51 4.00 6.02
N ARG A 163 20.14 3.91 7.29
CA ARG A 163 19.73 5.07 8.12
C ARG A 163 20.83 6.12 8.28
N ASP A 164 22.08 5.69 8.20
CA ASP A 164 23.22 6.58 8.34
C ASP A 164 23.43 7.50 7.13
N ASP A 165 22.88 7.10 5.96
CA ASP A 165 23.02 7.86 4.73
C ASP A 165 22.04 9.03 4.63
N ASN A 166 20.92 9.00 5.37
CA ASN A 166 19.93 10.08 5.37
C ASN A 166 19.24 10.28 6.74
N PRO A 167 19.81 11.08 7.64
CA PRO A 167 19.26 11.36 8.97
C PRO A 167 17.86 12.02 8.95
N GLN A 168 17.51 12.72 7.86
CA GLN A 168 16.23 13.44 7.77
C GLN A 168 15.07 12.49 7.48
N VAL A 169 15.31 11.31 6.91
CA VAL A 169 14.27 10.29 6.63
C VAL A 169 13.55 9.85 7.89
N ASN A 170 14.23 9.82 9.05
CA ASN A 170 13.58 9.49 10.31
C ASN A 170 12.44 10.46 10.67
N ASN A 171 12.56 11.74 10.31
CA ASN A 171 11.54 12.73 10.57
C ASN A 171 10.33 12.55 9.64
N ILE A 172 10.56 12.21 8.37
CA ILE A 172 9.50 12.04 7.38
C ILE A 172 8.73 10.74 7.64
N VAL A 173 9.43 9.62 7.84
CA VAL A 173 8.81 8.33 8.13
C VAL A 173 7.95 8.40 9.41
N SER A 174 8.40 9.10 10.45
CA SER A 174 7.63 9.29 11.69
C SER A 174 6.42 10.23 11.53
N VAL A 175 6.44 11.13 10.55
CA VAL A 175 5.31 12.05 10.26
C VAL A 175 4.30 11.42 9.33
N LEU A 176 4.76 10.61 8.35
CA LEU A 176 3.88 10.00 7.35
C LEU A 176 2.91 8.99 7.97
N PHE A 177 3.40 8.18 8.89
CA PHE A 177 2.59 7.21 9.62
C PHE A 177 3.18 7.02 11.02
N PRO A 178 2.67 7.74 12.01
CA PRO A 178 3.15 7.68 13.39
C PRO A 178 2.89 6.30 14.06
#